data_e816c4b04d40406ffe7f09634c96b70e
#
_entry.id   e816c4b04d40406ffe7f09634c96b70e
#
_cell.length_a   1.000
_cell.length_b   1.000
_cell.length_c   1.000
_cell.angle_alpha   90.00
_cell.angle_beta   90.00
_cell.angle_gamma   90.00
#
_symmetry.space_group_name_H-M   'P 1'
#
loop_
_entity.id
_entity.type
_entity.pdbx_description
1 polymer ?
#
loop_
_entity_poly.entity_id
_entity_poly.type
_entity_poly.pdbx_seq_one_letter_code
_entity_poly.pdbx_strand_id
1 'polypeptide(L)'
;MIEINAMFPVMVTANLEAVKVFYEAVFGFNAVFYDPDFYLHLVSPTSGVQFGFLMPEHASQPDFLRPLMSPDGYVISLEVKDAAHAYAEAQKMGLMIAMELKEEVWGQVHFMLQDPAGFRIDVVQHLEASGN
;
A
#
# COMPACT_ATOMS: atom_id res chain seq x y z
N MET A 1 -1.31 -5.30 -29.82
CA MET A 1 -1.10 -4.56 -28.56
C MET A 1 -2.40 -4.59 -27.75
N ILE A 2 -2.29 -4.76 -26.44
CA ILE A 2 -3.45 -4.75 -25.54
C ILE A 2 -3.52 -3.39 -24.87
N GLU A 3 -4.65 -2.70 -25.04
CA GLU A 3 -4.87 -1.40 -24.39
C GLU A 3 -5.29 -1.62 -22.92
N ILE A 4 -4.69 -0.85 -22.03
CA ILE A 4 -5.02 -0.91 -20.59
C ILE A 4 -5.71 0.40 -20.17
N ASN A 5 -6.67 0.31 -19.25
CA ASN A 5 -7.40 1.47 -18.72
C ASN A 5 -6.99 1.84 -17.29
N ALA A 6 -6.60 0.85 -16.52
CA ALA A 6 -6.23 1.05 -15.13
C ALA A 6 -5.36 -0.12 -14.67
N MET A 7 -4.77 0.03 -13.50
CA MET A 7 -3.99 -1.04 -12.88
C MET A 7 -4.27 -1.06 -11.38
N PHE A 8 -4.38 -2.26 -10.82
CA PHE A 8 -4.35 -2.44 -9.37
C PHE A 8 -3.70 -3.77 -9.04
N PRO A 9 -2.80 -3.79 -8.06
CA PRO A 9 -2.27 -5.05 -7.54
C PRO A 9 -3.31 -5.73 -6.67
N VAL A 10 -3.27 -7.05 -6.60
CA VAL A 10 -4.10 -7.85 -5.69
C VAL A 10 -3.19 -8.71 -4.84
N MET A 11 -3.33 -8.58 -3.53
CA MET A 11 -2.57 -9.35 -2.56
C MET A 11 -3.49 -10.32 -1.82
N VAL A 12 -3.05 -11.56 -1.65
CA VAL A 12 -3.81 -12.57 -0.91
C VAL A 12 -3.41 -12.49 0.55
N THR A 13 -4.36 -12.10 1.40
CA THR A 13 -4.13 -11.98 2.84
C THR A 13 -5.41 -12.21 3.62
N ALA A 14 -5.27 -12.67 4.85
CA ALA A 14 -6.38 -12.79 5.79
C ALA A 14 -6.61 -11.44 6.49
N ASN A 15 -7.70 -11.36 7.27
CA ASN A 15 -8.01 -10.18 8.08
C ASN A 15 -8.22 -8.90 7.27
N LEU A 16 -9.12 -8.96 6.31
CA LEU A 16 -9.42 -7.82 5.42
C LEU A 16 -9.97 -6.61 6.18
N GLU A 17 -10.64 -6.82 7.32
CA GLU A 17 -11.16 -5.72 8.14
C GLU A 17 -10.04 -4.83 8.68
N ALA A 18 -8.99 -5.43 9.26
CA ALA A 18 -7.86 -4.66 9.78
C ALA A 18 -7.14 -3.89 8.68
N VAL A 19 -6.99 -4.51 7.51
CA VAL A 19 -6.38 -3.86 6.33
C VAL A 19 -7.23 -2.67 5.88
N LYS A 20 -8.55 -2.86 5.80
CA LYS A 20 -9.49 -1.81 5.43
C LYS A 20 -9.39 -0.60 6.36
N VAL A 21 -9.44 -0.85 7.67
CA VAL A 21 -9.36 0.21 8.70
C VAL A 21 -8.04 0.97 8.58
N PHE A 22 -6.94 0.25 8.37
CA PHE A 22 -5.61 0.87 8.24
C PHE A 22 -5.56 1.84 7.05
N TYR A 23 -5.91 1.39 5.86
CA TYR A 23 -5.80 2.22 4.66
C TYR A 23 -6.81 3.38 4.66
N GLU A 24 -7.99 3.19 5.25
CA GLU A 24 -8.95 4.28 5.43
C GLU A 24 -8.40 5.36 6.39
N ALA A 25 -7.87 4.94 7.52
CA ALA A 25 -7.40 5.86 8.56
C ALA A 25 -6.09 6.57 8.18
N VAL A 26 -5.15 5.86 7.57
CA VAL A 26 -3.80 6.38 7.32
C VAL A 26 -3.74 7.20 6.02
N PHE A 27 -4.38 6.72 4.97
CA PHE A 27 -4.25 7.31 3.63
C PHE A 27 -5.56 7.83 3.05
N GLY A 28 -6.67 7.70 3.75
CA GLY A 28 -7.96 8.18 3.28
C GLY A 28 -8.55 7.38 2.11
N PHE A 29 -8.16 6.12 1.93
CA PHE A 29 -8.75 5.27 0.90
C PHE A 29 -10.22 5.01 1.17
N ASN A 30 -10.98 4.86 0.09
CA ASN A 30 -12.37 4.40 0.15
C ASN A 30 -12.45 2.92 -0.19
N ALA A 31 -13.20 2.16 0.61
CA ALA A 31 -13.53 0.78 0.29
C ALA A 31 -14.73 0.80 -0.67
N VAL A 32 -14.48 0.63 -1.95
CA VAL A 32 -15.53 0.63 -2.97
C VAL A 32 -16.19 -0.74 -3.12
N PHE A 33 -15.55 -1.79 -2.62
CA PHE A 33 -16.12 -3.11 -2.44
C PHE A 33 -15.50 -3.75 -1.20
N TYR A 34 -16.33 -4.38 -0.37
CA TYR A 34 -15.85 -5.07 0.82
C TYR A 34 -16.77 -6.23 1.18
N ASP A 35 -16.21 -7.42 1.13
CA ASP A 35 -16.79 -8.64 1.69
C ASP A 35 -15.67 -9.29 2.52
N PRO A 36 -15.80 -9.34 3.85
CA PRO A 36 -14.73 -9.82 4.73
C PRO A 36 -14.32 -11.27 4.48
N ASP A 37 -15.18 -12.05 3.82
CA ASP A 37 -14.89 -13.45 3.50
C ASP A 37 -14.38 -13.64 2.08
N PHE A 38 -14.23 -12.56 1.32
CA PHE A 38 -13.85 -12.66 -0.08
C PHE A 38 -12.80 -11.62 -0.48
N TYR A 39 -13.17 -10.33 -0.55
CA TYR A 39 -12.35 -9.33 -1.26
C TYR A 39 -12.60 -7.93 -0.74
N LEU A 40 -11.54 -7.14 -0.73
CA LEU A 40 -11.57 -5.72 -0.41
C LEU A 40 -10.95 -4.95 -1.58
N HIS A 41 -11.66 -3.96 -2.11
CA HIS A 41 -11.12 -3.04 -3.13
C HIS A 41 -11.06 -1.63 -2.60
N LEU A 42 -9.87 -1.07 -2.57
CA LEU A 42 -9.60 0.26 -2.05
C LEU A 42 -9.22 1.20 -3.19
N VAL A 43 -9.76 2.41 -3.17
CA VAL A 43 -9.46 3.47 -4.14
C VAL A 43 -9.16 4.77 -3.40
N SER A 44 -8.06 5.44 -3.77
CA SER A 44 -7.79 6.78 -3.28
C SER A 44 -8.68 7.78 -4.02
N PRO A 45 -9.52 8.56 -3.31
CA PRO A 45 -10.39 9.53 -3.98
C PRO A 45 -9.64 10.72 -4.57
N THR A 46 -8.39 10.95 -4.15
CA THR A 46 -7.59 12.09 -4.63
C THR A 46 -6.66 11.74 -5.78
N SER A 47 -6.08 10.54 -5.77
CA SER A 47 -5.08 10.13 -6.77
C SER A 47 -5.56 9.05 -7.73
N GLY A 48 -6.65 8.35 -7.41
CA GLY A 48 -7.13 7.23 -8.20
C GLY A 48 -6.31 5.94 -8.03
N VAL A 49 -5.34 5.92 -7.12
CA VAL A 49 -4.56 4.71 -6.81
C VAL A 49 -5.49 3.64 -6.26
N GLN A 50 -5.29 2.40 -6.67
CA GLN A 50 -6.16 1.28 -6.30
C GLN A 50 -5.34 0.10 -5.78
N PHE A 51 -5.91 -0.63 -4.81
CA PHE A 51 -5.40 -1.92 -4.32
C PHE A 51 -6.54 -2.90 -4.18
N GLY A 52 -6.24 -4.20 -4.36
CA GLY A 52 -7.15 -5.27 -4.03
C GLY A 52 -6.52 -6.22 -3.00
N PHE A 53 -7.34 -6.71 -2.08
CA PHE A 53 -6.94 -7.72 -1.10
C PHE A 53 -7.95 -8.86 -1.14
N LEU A 54 -7.44 -10.06 -1.37
CA LEU A 54 -8.23 -11.26 -1.59
C LEU A 54 -8.01 -12.24 -0.42
N MET A 55 -9.09 -12.80 0.11
CA MET A 55 -8.99 -13.85 1.14
C MET A 55 -8.33 -15.10 0.57
N PRO A 56 -7.48 -15.78 1.38
CA PRO A 56 -6.87 -17.02 0.92
C PRO A 56 -7.88 -18.14 0.79
N GLU A 57 -7.56 -19.12 -0.02
CA GLU A 57 -8.33 -20.35 -0.21
C GLU A 57 -9.77 -20.11 -0.67
N HIS A 58 -10.02 -19.00 -1.38
CA HIS A 58 -11.37 -18.74 -1.88
C HIS A 58 -11.68 -19.60 -3.11
N ALA A 59 -12.85 -20.25 -3.07
CA ALA A 59 -13.24 -21.25 -4.10
C ALA A 59 -13.37 -20.66 -5.50
N SER A 60 -13.64 -19.34 -5.62
CA SER A 60 -13.75 -18.68 -6.92
C SER A 60 -12.43 -18.52 -7.66
N GLN A 61 -11.30 -18.71 -6.96
CA GLN A 61 -9.99 -18.39 -7.50
C GLN A 61 -9.23 -19.62 -8.00
N PRO A 62 -8.37 -19.44 -9.00
CA PRO A 62 -7.45 -20.50 -9.42
C PRO A 62 -6.46 -20.84 -8.31
N ASP A 63 -5.87 -22.02 -8.40
CA ASP A 63 -5.01 -22.55 -7.34
C ASP A 63 -3.85 -21.61 -6.96
N PHE A 64 -3.27 -20.90 -7.93
CA PHE A 64 -2.14 -20.02 -7.66
C PHE A 64 -2.51 -18.72 -6.93
N LEU A 65 -3.80 -18.40 -6.79
CA LEU A 65 -4.29 -17.26 -6.00
C LEU A 65 -4.95 -17.67 -4.69
N ARG A 66 -4.76 -18.91 -4.24
CA ARG A 66 -5.30 -19.39 -2.97
C ARG A 66 -4.34 -19.27 -1.79
N PRO A 67 -3.01 -19.49 -1.95
CA PRO A 67 -2.09 -19.34 -0.83
C PRO A 67 -1.95 -17.88 -0.38
N LEU A 68 -1.68 -17.68 0.91
CA LEU A 68 -1.28 -16.37 1.43
C LEU A 68 -0.04 -15.87 0.71
N MET A 69 -0.05 -14.60 0.32
CA MET A 69 1.13 -13.95 -0.24
C MET A 69 2.13 -13.66 0.88
N SER A 70 3.40 -14.02 0.65
CA SER A 70 4.47 -13.58 1.55
C SER A 70 4.64 -12.06 1.41
N PRO A 71 4.75 -11.30 2.52
CA PRO A 71 5.04 -9.88 2.44
C PRO A 71 6.49 -9.57 2.09
N ASP A 72 7.38 -10.56 2.16
CA ASP A 72 8.79 -10.36 1.84
C ASP A 72 9.01 -10.33 0.32
N GLY A 73 9.89 -9.43 -0.11
CA GLY A 73 10.17 -9.25 -1.53
C GLY A 73 9.14 -8.40 -2.26
N TYR A 74 8.26 -7.73 -1.52
CA TYR A 74 7.20 -6.90 -2.07
C TYR A 74 7.15 -5.57 -1.33
N VAL A 75 6.94 -4.49 -2.07
CA VAL A 75 6.71 -3.16 -1.52
C VAL A 75 5.72 -2.39 -2.40
N ILE A 76 4.83 -1.64 -1.77
CA ILE A 76 3.99 -0.66 -2.45
C ILE A 76 4.64 0.70 -2.25
N SER A 77 4.93 1.40 -3.34
CA SER A 77 5.50 2.75 -3.26
C SER A 77 4.43 3.79 -3.50
N LEU A 78 4.21 4.64 -2.51
CA LEU A 78 3.28 5.76 -2.59
C LEU A 78 4.08 7.06 -2.61
N GLU A 79 3.95 7.83 -3.68
CA GLU A 79 4.65 9.10 -3.81
C GLU A 79 3.93 10.19 -3.06
N VAL A 80 4.69 10.96 -2.30
CA VAL A 80 4.18 12.10 -1.51
C VAL A 80 5.01 13.34 -1.79
N LYS A 81 4.46 14.51 -1.49
CA LYS A 81 5.15 15.78 -1.66
C LYS A 81 6.25 16.00 -0.63
N ASP A 82 6.03 15.55 0.60
CA ASP A 82 6.90 15.83 1.75
C ASP A 82 6.97 14.59 2.64
N ALA A 83 8.00 13.79 2.43
CA ALA A 83 8.18 12.54 3.16
C ALA A 83 8.49 12.78 4.64
N ALA A 84 9.21 13.86 4.98
CA ALA A 84 9.51 14.18 6.38
C ALA A 84 8.24 14.52 7.16
N HIS A 85 7.33 15.28 6.55
CA HIS A 85 6.03 15.58 7.15
C HIS A 85 5.19 14.31 7.33
N ALA A 86 5.13 13.47 6.30
CA ALA A 86 4.42 12.19 6.37
C ALA A 86 5.01 11.28 7.46
N TYR A 87 6.32 11.26 7.62
CA TYR A 87 6.99 10.50 8.66
C TYR A 87 6.60 10.99 10.07
N ALA A 88 6.57 12.29 10.28
CA ALA A 88 6.12 12.87 11.55
C ALA A 88 4.66 12.49 11.86
N GLU A 89 3.79 12.53 10.86
CA GLU A 89 2.39 12.12 11.01
C GLU A 89 2.29 10.63 11.37
N ALA A 90 3.06 9.79 10.70
CA ALA A 90 3.09 8.35 10.98
C ALA A 90 3.52 8.07 12.43
N GLN A 91 4.51 8.80 12.93
CA GLN A 91 4.97 8.68 14.32
C GLN A 91 3.89 9.10 15.30
N LYS A 92 3.18 10.21 15.03
CA LYS A 92 2.06 10.66 15.87
C LYS A 92 0.93 9.65 15.93
N MET A 93 0.66 8.99 14.83
CA MET A 93 -0.36 7.95 14.75
C MET A 93 0.06 6.63 15.38
N GLY A 94 1.32 6.50 15.78
CA GLY A 94 1.86 5.27 16.37
C GLY A 94 1.95 4.10 15.39
N LEU A 95 2.15 4.39 14.11
CA LEU A 95 2.23 3.36 13.08
C LEU A 95 3.52 2.57 13.17
N MET A 96 3.50 1.33 12.68
CA MET A 96 4.70 0.49 12.64
C MET A 96 5.64 0.98 11.53
N ILE A 97 6.82 1.44 11.94
CA ILE A 97 7.86 1.91 11.03
C ILE A 97 8.76 0.73 10.70
N ALA A 98 8.79 0.35 9.43
CA ALA A 98 9.64 -0.74 8.95
C ALA A 98 11.03 -0.24 8.53
N MET A 99 11.12 1.01 8.11
CA MET A 99 12.39 1.67 7.77
C MET A 99 12.27 3.16 8.13
N GLU A 100 13.23 3.67 8.88
CA GLU A 100 13.25 5.08 9.28
C GLU A 100 13.49 6.00 8.08
N LEU A 101 13.07 7.26 8.23
CA LEU A 101 13.26 8.28 7.21
C LEU A 101 14.75 8.43 6.86
N LYS A 102 15.05 8.41 5.58
CA LYS A 102 16.40 8.66 5.07
C LYS A 102 16.39 9.25 3.67
N GLU A 103 17.46 9.96 3.34
CA GLU A 103 17.70 10.47 2.00
C GLU A 103 18.65 9.51 1.27
N GLU A 104 18.29 9.16 0.07
CA GLU A 104 19.09 8.28 -0.78
C GLU A 104 19.88 9.09 -1.80
N VAL A 105 21.04 8.58 -2.14
CA VAL A 105 21.94 9.26 -3.10
C VAL A 105 21.34 9.41 -4.50
N TRP A 106 20.36 8.57 -4.84
CA TRP A 106 19.68 8.63 -6.14
C TRP A 106 18.53 9.64 -6.20
N GLY A 107 18.35 10.46 -5.17
CA GLY A 107 17.40 11.56 -5.22
C GLY A 107 16.02 11.26 -4.65
N GLN A 108 15.96 10.46 -3.61
CA GLN A 108 14.71 10.16 -2.89
C GLN A 108 14.87 10.41 -1.40
N VAL A 109 13.80 10.89 -0.77
CA VAL A 109 13.62 10.88 0.67
C VAL A 109 12.44 9.97 0.96
N HIS A 110 12.62 8.96 1.81
CA HIS A 110 11.56 8.00 2.05
C HIS A 110 11.66 7.33 3.41
N PHE A 111 10.58 6.69 3.80
CA PHE A 111 10.50 5.77 4.93
C PHE A 111 9.53 4.66 4.58
N MET A 112 9.53 3.59 5.34
CA MET A 112 8.61 2.49 5.10
C MET A 112 7.75 2.21 6.30
N LEU A 113 6.46 2.00 6.05
CA LEU A 113 5.46 1.54 7.01
C LEU A 113 5.21 0.05 6.82
N GLN A 114 4.64 -0.57 7.83
CA GLN A 114 4.11 -1.93 7.71
C GLN A 114 2.62 -1.90 8.01
N ASP A 115 1.82 -2.48 7.12
CA ASP A 115 0.38 -2.58 7.32
C ASP A 115 0.02 -3.80 8.20
N PRO A 116 -1.26 -3.97 8.59
CA PRO A 116 -1.66 -5.08 9.46
C PRO A 116 -1.47 -6.47 8.86
N ALA A 117 -1.33 -6.59 7.55
CA ALA A 117 -1.06 -7.85 6.87
C ALA A 117 0.44 -8.14 6.74
N GLY A 118 1.30 -7.20 7.18
CA GLY A 118 2.75 -7.32 7.09
C GLY A 118 3.35 -6.74 5.82
N PHE A 119 2.53 -6.21 4.90
CA PHE A 119 3.05 -5.60 3.67
C PHE A 119 3.70 -4.27 3.98
N ARG A 120 4.84 -4.00 3.32
CA ARG A 120 5.58 -2.75 3.49
C ARG A 120 5.11 -1.72 2.47
N ILE A 121 5.04 -0.48 2.91
CA ILE A 121 4.64 0.65 2.10
C ILE A 121 5.77 1.65 2.12
N ASP A 122 6.35 1.91 0.95
CA ASP A 122 7.39 2.91 0.78
C ASP A 122 6.71 4.26 0.54
N VAL A 123 6.83 5.17 1.51
CA VAL A 123 6.31 6.53 1.40
C VAL A 123 7.47 7.39 0.91
N VAL A 124 7.42 7.80 -0.35
CA VAL A 124 8.58 8.31 -1.06
C VAL A 124 8.33 9.68 -1.68
N GLN A 125 9.30 10.57 -1.48
CA GLN A 125 9.37 11.86 -2.13
C GLN A 125 10.55 11.84 -3.11
N HIS A 126 10.29 12.21 -4.35
CA HIS A 126 11.36 12.39 -5.33
C HIS A 126 11.90 13.81 -5.21
N LEU A 127 13.22 13.94 -5.04
CA LEU A 127 13.88 15.23 -5.04
C LEU A 127 14.08 15.71 -6.46
N GLU A 128 13.88 17.01 -6.68
CA GLU A 128 14.17 17.60 -7.97
C GLU A 128 15.68 17.56 -8.25
N ALA A 129 16.03 17.35 -9.51
CA ALA A 129 17.41 17.37 -9.92
C ALA A 129 17.99 18.77 -9.69
N SER A 130 19.08 18.87 -8.91
CA SER A 130 19.75 20.14 -8.66
C SER A 130 20.49 20.62 -9.91
N GLY A 131 20.54 21.94 -10.11
CA GLY A 131 21.28 22.55 -11.20
C GLY A 131 20.57 22.57 -12.54
N ASN A 132 19.30 22.29 -12.55
CA ASN A 132 18.46 22.40 -13.76
C ASN A 132 17.91 23.79 -13.94
#